data_31a6708e96a0faaf03301337610e4090
#
_entry.id   31a6708e96a0faaf03301337610e4090
#
_cell.length_a   1.000
_cell.length_b   1.000
_cell.length_c   1.000
_cell.angle_alpha   90.00
_cell.angle_beta   90.00
_cell.angle_gamma   90.00
#
_symmetry.space_group_name_H-M   'P 1'
#
loop_
_entity.id
_entity.type
_entity.pdbx_description
1 polymer ?
#
loop_
_entity_poly.entity_id
_entity_poly.type
_entity_poly.pdbx_seq_one_letter_code
_entity_poly.pdbx_strand_id
1 'polypeptide(L)'
;RLEAARLLGYRDFAEVSLVPKMARSTAEVLGFLRDLAKRAKPYAERDYAELAAFARDELGIAKLEPWDVAYATEKLQNARYAFSDELVRQYFPEDKVLSGLFRVVETIYGVRIRESKAETWHPSVRFFDIADRAGTTIAQFYFDNYAREHKQGGAWMDDAINRRRTPAGLQIPVAYLTCNLPAPVAHGTQTRPALFTHDDVITVFHEFGHGLHHMLTQVEVSGVSGIEGVEWDAIELPSQFMENFCWEWDVLEHMTAHVDTGEPLPRELYDKMIAAKNFQSGLATMRQLEFGLFDMLVHSEYVPGGGGRYASPQAALD
;
A
#
# COMPACT_ATOMS: atom_id res chain seq x y z
N ARG A 1 14.87 -16.93 -17.18
CA ARG A 1 13.89 -17.49 -16.23
C ARG A 1 13.42 -18.88 -16.64
N LEU A 2 13.04 -19.14 -17.91
CA LEU A 2 12.61 -20.47 -18.36
C LEU A 2 13.70 -21.53 -18.19
N GLU A 3 14.97 -21.23 -18.54
CA GLU A 3 16.11 -22.12 -18.36
C GLU A 3 16.34 -22.42 -16.87
N ALA A 4 16.32 -21.39 -16.02
CA ALA A 4 16.43 -21.56 -14.56
C ALA A 4 15.33 -22.46 -14.00
N ALA A 5 14.08 -22.28 -14.42
CA ALA A 5 12.97 -23.12 -14.01
C ALA A 5 13.21 -24.60 -14.37
N ARG A 6 13.66 -24.86 -15.60
CA ARG A 6 13.95 -26.22 -16.08
C ARG A 6 15.11 -26.88 -15.33
N LEU A 7 16.15 -26.11 -15.00
CA LEU A 7 17.27 -26.60 -14.17
C LEU A 7 16.82 -26.97 -12.75
N LEU A 8 15.79 -26.31 -12.23
CA LEU A 8 15.15 -26.61 -10.94
C LEU A 8 14.10 -27.72 -11.02
N GLY A 9 13.83 -28.28 -12.22
CA GLY A 9 12.86 -29.36 -12.42
C GLY A 9 11.41 -28.91 -12.63
N TYR A 10 11.19 -27.61 -12.82
CA TYR A 10 9.86 -27.04 -13.13
C TYR A 10 9.65 -26.87 -14.63
N ARG A 11 8.41 -26.91 -15.07
CA ARG A 11 8.04 -26.73 -16.47
C ARG A 11 8.32 -25.31 -16.99
N ASP A 12 7.99 -24.32 -16.16
CA ASP A 12 8.08 -22.90 -16.47
C ASP A 12 8.32 -22.05 -15.20
N PHE A 13 8.60 -20.76 -15.39
CA PHE A 13 8.91 -19.88 -14.26
C PHE A 13 7.68 -19.49 -13.44
N ALA A 14 6.47 -19.56 -14.00
CA ALA A 14 5.25 -19.37 -13.23
C ALA A 14 5.10 -20.42 -12.13
N GLU A 15 5.42 -21.71 -12.43
CA GLU A 15 5.46 -22.77 -11.41
C GLU A 15 6.48 -22.45 -10.30
N VAL A 16 7.69 -22.00 -10.65
CA VAL A 16 8.71 -21.58 -9.65
C VAL A 16 8.19 -20.43 -8.77
N SER A 17 7.54 -19.45 -9.39
CA SER A 17 6.97 -18.31 -8.68
C SER A 17 5.88 -18.70 -7.69
N LEU A 18 5.16 -19.80 -7.94
CA LEU A 18 4.09 -20.28 -7.06
C LEU A 18 4.58 -21.12 -5.87
N VAL A 19 5.83 -21.57 -5.87
CA VAL A 19 6.35 -22.42 -4.77
C VAL A 19 6.18 -21.80 -3.39
N PRO A 20 6.48 -20.49 -3.16
CA PRO A 20 6.27 -19.84 -1.88
C PRO A 20 4.88 -19.20 -1.74
N LYS A 21 3.84 -19.76 -2.39
CA LYS A 21 2.49 -19.20 -2.41
C LYS A 21 1.43 -20.25 -2.05
N MET A 22 0.27 -19.79 -1.64
CA MET A 22 -0.91 -20.63 -1.35
C MET A 22 -1.56 -21.15 -2.63
N ALA A 23 -1.50 -20.39 -3.73
CA ALA A 23 -2.02 -20.77 -5.03
C ALA A 23 -1.32 -22.05 -5.55
N ARG A 24 -2.10 -23.06 -5.93
CA ARG A 24 -1.61 -24.43 -6.17
C ARG A 24 -1.09 -24.66 -7.59
N SER A 25 -1.52 -23.84 -8.54
CA SER A 25 -1.13 -24.02 -9.94
C SER A 25 -1.33 -22.74 -10.76
N THR A 26 -0.57 -22.64 -11.86
CA THR A 26 -0.74 -21.60 -12.88
C THR A 26 -2.16 -21.55 -13.42
N ALA A 27 -2.80 -22.73 -13.62
CA ALA A 27 -4.18 -22.80 -14.12
C ALA A 27 -5.20 -22.21 -13.14
N GLU A 28 -5.03 -22.43 -11.83
CA GLU A 28 -5.86 -21.85 -10.78
C GLU A 28 -5.75 -20.32 -10.78
N VAL A 29 -4.55 -19.78 -10.81
CA VAL A 29 -4.31 -18.32 -10.85
C VAL A 29 -4.89 -17.70 -12.12
N LEU A 30 -4.62 -18.26 -13.29
CA LEU A 30 -5.16 -17.76 -14.55
C LEU A 30 -6.70 -17.86 -14.60
N GLY A 31 -7.29 -18.91 -14.04
CA GLY A 31 -8.73 -19.08 -13.91
C GLY A 31 -9.36 -17.98 -13.05
N PHE A 32 -8.76 -17.71 -11.90
CA PHE A 32 -9.17 -16.65 -10.97
C PHE A 32 -9.08 -15.26 -11.60
N LEU A 33 -7.94 -14.91 -12.19
CA LEU A 33 -7.73 -13.60 -12.82
C LEU A 33 -8.70 -13.37 -14.00
N ARG A 34 -8.96 -14.40 -14.81
CA ARG A 34 -9.92 -14.33 -15.94
C ARG A 34 -11.36 -14.18 -15.46
N ASP A 35 -11.76 -14.84 -14.38
CA ASP A 35 -13.10 -14.66 -13.80
C ASP A 35 -13.28 -13.25 -13.26
N LEU A 36 -12.28 -12.72 -12.53
CA LEU A 36 -12.29 -11.33 -12.08
C LEU A 36 -12.36 -10.35 -13.25
N ALA A 37 -11.56 -10.56 -14.31
CA ALA A 37 -11.57 -9.70 -15.49
C ALA A 37 -12.96 -9.70 -16.17
N LYS A 38 -13.59 -10.87 -16.31
CA LYS A 38 -14.94 -10.98 -16.84
C LYS A 38 -15.97 -10.19 -16.01
N ARG A 39 -15.84 -10.19 -14.69
CA ARG A 39 -16.74 -9.46 -13.77
C ARG A 39 -16.44 -7.96 -13.76
N ALA A 40 -15.18 -7.56 -13.76
CA ALA A 40 -14.76 -6.16 -13.68
C ALA A 40 -14.98 -5.39 -14.99
N LYS A 41 -14.82 -6.06 -16.15
CA LYS A 41 -14.89 -5.44 -17.49
C LYS A 41 -16.11 -4.55 -17.72
N PRO A 42 -17.38 -4.97 -17.42
CA PRO A 42 -18.55 -4.10 -17.64
C PRO A 42 -18.53 -2.81 -16.80
N TYR A 43 -17.88 -2.84 -15.64
CA TYR A 43 -17.70 -1.65 -14.80
C TYR A 43 -16.64 -0.72 -15.39
N ALA A 44 -15.50 -1.28 -15.80
CA ALA A 44 -14.45 -0.52 -16.46
C ALA A 44 -14.91 0.13 -17.77
N GLU A 45 -15.71 -0.57 -18.56
CA GLU A 45 -16.31 -0.02 -19.79
C GLU A 45 -17.22 1.17 -19.51
N ARG A 46 -18.00 1.14 -18.42
CA ARG A 46 -18.83 2.26 -17.98
C ARG A 46 -17.99 3.42 -17.47
N ASP A 47 -17.00 3.14 -16.62
CA ASP A 47 -16.08 4.13 -16.08
C ASP A 47 -15.36 4.87 -17.23
N TYR A 48 -14.87 4.13 -18.23
CA TYR A 48 -14.19 4.70 -19.38
C TYR A 48 -15.12 5.53 -20.27
N ALA A 49 -16.34 5.03 -20.52
CA ALA A 49 -17.32 5.74 -21.33
C ALA A 49 -17.74 7.08 -20.68
N GLU A 50 -17.91 7.10 -19.35
CA GLU A 50 -18.19 8.30 -18.58
C GLU A 50 -17.01 9.29 -18.67
N LEU A 51 -15.79 8.80 -18.47
CA LEU A 51 -14.57 9.61 -18.55
C LEU A 51 -14.38 10.22 -19.95
N ALA A 52 -14.57 9.41 -21.01
CA ALA A 52 -14.44 9.86 -22.38
C ALA A 52 -15.51 10.90 -22.78
N ALA A 53 -16.73 10.73 -22.30
CA ALA A 53 -17.80 11.71 -22.50
C ALA A 53 -17.47 13.04 -21.81
N PHE A 54 -17.07 13.00 -20.54
CA PHE A 54 -16.67 14.19 -19.79
C PHE A 54 -15.47 14.91 -20.43
N ALA A 55 -14.45 14.15 -20.85
CA ALA A 55 -13.28 14.71 -21.50
C ALA A 55 -13.63 15.44 -22.80
N ARG A 56 -14.51 14.88 -23.61
CA ARG A 56 -14.99 15.50 -24.85
C ARG A 56 -15.84 16.74 -24.58
N ASP A 57 -16.82 16.62 -23.68
CA ASP A 57 -17.89 17.62 -23.53
C ASP A 57 -17.47 18.79 -22.63
N GLU A 58 -16.62 18.55 -21.61
CA GLU A 58 -16.20 19.55 -20.64
C GLU A 58 -14.75 20.02 -20.80
N LEU A 59 -13.85 19.14 -21.32
CA LEU A 59 -12.42 19.46 -21.43
C LEU A 59 -11.97 19.74 -22.88
N GLY A 60 -12.84 19.50 -23.87
CA GLY A 60 -12.51 19.68 -25.30
C GLY A 60 -11.54 18.63 -25.84
N ILE A 61 -11.35 17.50 -25.14
CA ILE A 61 -10.48 16.39 -25.55
C ILE A 61 -11.31 15.41 -26.35
N ALA A 62 -11.22 15.49 -27.68
CA ALA A 62 -12.06 14.68 -28.59
C ALA A 62 -11.80 13.18 -28.48
N LYS A 63 -10.55 12.77 -28.17
CA LYS A 63 -10.11 11.39 -27.97
C LYS A 63 -9.15 11.36 -26.80
N LEU A 64 -9.44 10.53 -25.80
CA LEU A 64 -8.53 10.27 -24.69
C LEU A 64 -7.35 9.42 -25.15
N GLU A 65 -6.15 9.94 -24.93
CA GLU A 65 -4.91 9.17 -25.03
C GLU A 65 -4.44 8.78 -23.61
N PRO A 66 -3.55 7.79 -23.46
CA PRO A 66 -3.13 7.31 -22.14
C PRO A 66 -2.61 8.40 -21.19
N TRP A 67 -1.97 9.43 -21.71
CA TRP A 67 -1.46 10.57 -20.91
C TRP A 67 -2.54 11.56 -20.48
N ASP A 68 -3.74 11.54 -21.08
CA ASP A 68 -4.86 12.41 -20.74
C ASP A 68 -5.71 11.84 -19.58
N VAL A 69 -5.65 10.51 -19.39
CA VAL A 69 -6.54 9.78 -18.49
C VAL A 69 -6.46 10.30 -17.05
N ALA A 70 -5.26 10.45 -16.50
CA ALA A 70 -5.09 10.92 -15.12
C ALA A 70 -5.64 12.34 -14.91
N TYR A 71 -5.37 13.25 -15.86
CA TYR A 71 -5.88 14.61 -15.83
C TYR A 71 -7.41 14.65 -15.90
N ALA A 72 -8.00 13.93 -16.86
CA ALA A 72 -9.44 13.90 -17.03
C ALA A 72 -10.14 13.23 -15.83
N THR A 73 -9.53 12.19 -15.25
CA THR A 73 -10.02 11.52 -14.02
C THR A 73 -10.10 12.48 -12.84
N GLU A 74 -9.04 13.25 -12.57
CA GLU A 74 -9.03 14.27 -11.50
C GLU A 74 -10.14 15.29 -11.70
N LYS A 75 -10.30 15.82 -12.94
CA LYS A 75 -11.34 16.80 -13.26
C LYS A 75 -12.76 16.25 -13.11
N LEU A 76 -12.98 15.00 -13.56
CA LEU A 76 -14.27 14.34 -13.40
C LEU A 76 -14.59 14.07 -11.92
N GLN A 77 -13.61 13.62 -11.13
CA GLN A 77 -13.76 13.40 -9.70
C GLN A 77 -14.15 14.69 -8.98
N ASN A 78 -13.45 15.79 -9.28
CA ASN A 78 -13.73 17.09 -8.71
C ASN A 78 -15.14 17.62 -9.10
N ALA A 79 -15.53 17.46 -10.38
CA ALA A 79 -16.84 17.87 -10.86
C ALA A 79 -17.97 17.05 -10.22
N ARG A 80 -17.77 15.74 -10.02
CA ARG A 80 -18.81 14.84 -9.53
C ARG A 80 -19.02 14.90 -8.02
N TYR A 81 -17.93 15.02 -7.25
CA TYR A 81 -18.00 14.90 -5.79
C TYR A 81 -17.74 16.21 -5.07
N ALA A 82 -17.39 17.29 -5.79
CA ALA A 82 -16.96 18.56 -5.20
C ALA A 82 -15.90 18.35 -4.10
N PHE A 83 -14.92 17.49 -4.41
CA PHE A 83 -13.88 16.99 -3.52
C PHE A 83 -12.54 17.17 -4.22
N SER A 84 -11.54 17.67 -3.50
CA SER A 84 -10.15 17.70 -3.95
C SER A 84 -9.22 17.21 -2.86
N ASP A 85 -8.22 16.43 -3.24
CA ASP A 85 -7.18 15.93 -2.31
C ASP A 85 -6.45 17.09 -1.64
N GLU A 86 -6.27 18.22 -2.33
CA GLU A 86 -5.64 19.43 -1.79
C GLU A 86 -6.43 20.05 -0.64
N LEU A 87 -7.77 20.00 -0.69
CA LEU A 87 -8.61 20.44 0.41
C LEU A 87 -8.53 19.51 1.60
N VAL A 88 -8.59 18.21 1.35
CA VAL A 88 -8.61 17.17 2.38
C VAL A 88 -7.29 17.08 3.11
N ARG A 89 -6.15 17.18 2.40
CA ARG A 89 -4.81 17.12 3.01
C ARG A 89 -4.59 18.18 4.10
N GLN A 90 -5.32 19.29 4.09
CA GLN A 90 -5.21 20.32 5.13
C GLN A 90 -5.63 19.79 6.52
N TYR A 91 -6.35 18.68 6.57
CA TYR A 91 -6.82 18.03 7.80
C TYR A 91 -5.94 16.87 8.26
N PHE A 92 -4.89 16.52 7.49
CA PHE A 92 -4.00 15.41 7.80
C PHE A 92 -2.55 15.86 8.06
N PRO A 93 -2.29 16.70 9.07
CA PRO A 93 -0.92 16.93 9.51
C PRO A 93 -0.34 15.66 10.12
N GLU A 94 0.93 15.37 9.84
CA GLU A 94 1.61 14.12 10.19
C GLU A 94 1.44 13.71 11.66
N ASP A 95 1.62 14.63 12.58
CA ASP A 95 1.52 14.36 14.01
C ASP A 95 0.14 13.85 14.44
N LYS A 96 -0.91 14.34 13.80
CA LYS A 96 -2.28 13.86 14.00
C LYS A 96 -2.49 12.48 13.40
N VAL A 97 -2.00 12.25 12.18
CA VAL A 97 -2.08 10.95 11.51
C VAL A 97 -1.37 9.88 12.34
N LEU A 98 -0.14 10.14 12.79
CA LEU A 98 0.60 9.18 13.62
C LEU A 98 -0.06 8.94 14.97
N SER A 99 -0.57 10.00 15.62
CA SER A 99 -1.31 9.86 16.88
C SER A 99 -2.56 9.01 16.71
N GLY A 100 -3.31 9.21 15.60
CA GLY A 100 -4.48 8.41 15.27
C GLY A 100 -4.14 6.94 14.99
N LEU A 101 -3.11 6.68 14.18
CA LEU A 101 -2.60 5.34 13.91
C LEU A 101 -2.22 4.63 15.21
N PHE A 102 -1.42 5.27 16.07
CA PHE A 102 -0.99 4.66 17.33
C PHE A 102 -2.18 4.36 18.24
N ARG A 103 -3.17 5.26 18.31
CA ARG A 103 -4.40 5.03 19.07
C ARG A 103 -5.18 3.80 18.57
N VAL A 104 -5.30 3.61 17.26
CA VAL A 104 -5.93 2.42 16.67
C VAL A 104 -5.18 1.16 17.10
N VAL A 105 -3.87 1.15 16.93
CA VAL A 105 -3.02 0.00 17.29
C VAL A 105 -3.08 -0.30 18.79
N GLU A 106 -2.95 0.70 19.63
CA GLU A 106 -3.03 0.55 21.09
C GLU A 106 -4.40 0.01 21.55
N THR A 107 -5.47 0.47 20.88
CA THR A 107 -6.83 0.03 21.19
C THR A 107 -7.07 -1.44 20.82
N ILE A 108 -6.65 -1.82 19.61
CA ILE A 108 -6.91 -3.17 19.07
C ILE A 108 -6.03 -4.22 19.73
N TYR A 109 -4.72 -3.92 19.84
CA TYR A 109 -3.73 -4.92 20.29
C TYR A 109 -3.40 -4.81 21.78
N GLY A 110 -3.83 -3.75 22.46
CA GLY A 110 -3.56 -3.56 23.88
C GLY A 110 -2.09 -3.31 24.19
N VAL A 111 -1.37 -2.73 23.27
CA VAL A 111 0.04 -2.31 23.40
C VAL A 111 0.13 -0.82 23.66
N ARG A 112 1.34 -0.32 23.89
CA ARG A 112 1.66 1.10 23.97
C ARG A 112 2.85 1.43 23.09
N ILE A 113 2.74 2.51 22.31
CA ILE A 113 3.77 2.99 21.40
C ILE A 113 4.36 4.28 21.99
N ARG A 114 5.69 4.34 22.08
CA ARG A 114 6.41 5.50 22.62
C ARG A 114 7.63 5.80 21.79
N GLU A 115 7.85 7.07 21.48
CA GLU A 115 9.08 7.50 20.85
C GLU A 115 10.27 7.29 21.81
N SER A 116 11.34 6.76 21.26
CA SER A 116 12.57 6.39 21.98
C SER A 116 13.79 6.88 21.19
N LYS A 117 14.99 6.59 21.68
CA LYS A 117 16.23 7.04 21.04
C LYS A 117 17.04 5.85 20.58
N ALA A 118 17.48 5.92 19.33
CA ALA A 118 18.46 5.00 18.75
C ALA A 118 19.39 5.77 17.81
N GLU A 119 20.46 5.12 17.38
CA GLU A 119 21.28 5.62 16.28
C GLU A 119 20.46 5.54 14.99
N THR A 120 20.41 6.64 14.22
CA THR A 120 19.66 6.73 12.97
C THR A 120 20.57 7.18 11.84
N TRP A 121 20.26 6.76 10.61
CA TRP A 121 21.02 7.12 9.40
C TRP A 121 20.69 8.50 8.83
N HIS A 122 19.61 9.13 9.33
CA HIS A 122 19.22 10.48 8.94
C HIS A 122 18.47 11.16 10.09
N PRO A 123 18.62 12.49 10.30
CA PRO A 123 17.99 13.20 11.42
C PRO A 123 16.45 13.16 11.43
N SER A 124 15.82 12.93 10.29
CA SER A 124 14.35 12.83 10.19
C SER A 124 13.81 11.45 10.54
N VAL A 125 14.65 10.45 10.69
CA VAL A 125 14.23 9.10 11.06
C VAL A 125 13.93 9.07 12.56
N ARG A 126 12.74 8.57 12.89
CA ARG A 126 12.26 8.42 14.26
C ARG A 126 12.36 6.97 14.70
N PHE A 127 12.52 6.75 16.00
CA PHE A 127 12.59 5.41 16.57
C PHE A 127 11.58 5.26 17.70
N PHE A 128 10.92 4.08 17.77
CA PHE A 128 9.83 3.83 18.69
C PHE A 128 9.95 2.48 19.39
N ASP A 129 9.49 2.43 20.63
CA ASP A 129 9.26 1.21 21.40
C ASP A 129 7.79 0.83 21.37
N ILE A 130 7.49 -0.45 21.23
CA ILE A 130 6.17 -1.03 21.50
C ILE A 130 6.26 -1.83 22.80
N ALA A 131 5.47 -1.46 23.79
CA ALA A 131 5.39 -2.13 25.08
C ALA A 131 4.05 -2.86 25.25
N ASP A 132 4.07 -3.97 25.97
CA ASP A 132 2.88 -4.69 26.41
C ASP A 132 2.13 -3.94 27.55
N ARG A 133 1.03 -4.52 28.00
CA ARG A 133 0.23 -3.96 29.11
C ARG A 133 1.02 -3.87 30.44
N ALA A 134 2.04 -4.68 30.61
CA ALA A 134 2.92 -4.65 31.79
C ALA A 134 4.01 -3.58 31.69
N GLY A 135 4.14 -2.95 30.53
CA GLY A 135 5.17 -1.94 30.25
C GLY A 135 6.49 -2.53 29.77
N THR A 136 6.54 -3.83 29.45
CA THR A 136 7.72 -4.48 28.89
C THR A 136 7.82 -4.19 27.40
N THR A 137 8.96 -3.71 26.92
CA THR A 137 9.20 -3.52 25.48
C THR A 137 9.24 -4.89 24.78
N ILE A 138 8.34 -5.09 23.83
CA ILE A 138 8.16 -6.36 23.10
C ILE A 138 8.59 -6.26 21.64
N ALA A 139 8.68 -5.04 21.08
CA ALA A 139 9.14 -4.78 19.72
C ALA A 139 9.63 -3.32 19.60
N GLN A 140 10.33 -3.03 18.50
CA GLN A 140 10.81 -1.69 18.18
C GLN A 140 10.70 -1.43 16.67
N PHE A 141 10.69 -0.17 16.25
CA PHE A 141 10.73 0.17 14.83
C PHE A 141 11.37 1.52 14.55
N TYR A 142 12.00 1.61 13.39
CA TYR A 142 12.40 2.85 12.75
C TYR A 142 11.30 3.33 11.81
N PHE A 143 11.07 4.62 11.79
CA PHE A 143 10.08 5.25 10.94
C PHE A 143 10.75 6.31 10.07
N ASP A 144 10.97 5.99 8.80
CA ASP A 144 11.62 6.83 7.81
C ASP A 144 10.59 7.32 6.78
N ASN A 145 9.87 8.40 7.13
CA ASN A 145 8.68 8.84 6.39
C ASN A 145 8.98 9.64 5.13
N TYR A 146 10.03 10.46 5.11
CA TYR A 146 10.11 11.51 4.11
C TYR A 146 10.93 11.14 2.89
N ALA A 147 10.46 11.62 1.72
CA ALA A 147 11.26 11.63 0.52
C ALA A 147 12.51 12.53 0.71
N ARG A 148 13.62 12.13 0.15
CA ARG A 148 14.86 12.90 0.13
C ARG A 148 15.76 12.46 -1.01
N GLU A 149 16.76 13.27 -1.32
CA GLU A 149 17.77 12.94 -2.33
C GLU A 149 18.43 11.57 -2.03
N HIS A 150 18.63 10.77 -3.06
CA HIS A 150 19.21 9.42 -3.03
C HIS A 150 18.41 8.37 -2.24
N LYS A 151 17.24 8.67 -1.70
CA LYS A 151 16.36 7.65 -1.12
C LYS A 151 15.58 6.95 -2.23
N GLN A 152 15.50 5.62 -2.17
CA GLN A 152 14.67 4.85 -3.10
C GLN A 152 13.19 5.25 -2.95
N GLY A 153 12.50 5.46 -4.08
CA GLY A 153 11.08 5.78 -4.10
C GLY A 153 10.19 4.58 -3.75
N GLY A 154 8.94 4.85 -3.41
CA GLY A 154 7.96 3.87 -2.95
C GLY A 154 7.82 3.84 -1.43
N ALA A 155 7.02 2.90 -0.93
CA ALA A 155 6.90 2.61 0.49
C ALA A 155 7.11 1.10 0.70
N TRP A 156 7.68 0.73 1.82
CA TRP A 156 7.90 -0.68 2.20
C TRP A 156 8.21 -0.83 3.67
N MET A 157 7.87 -1.99 4.18
CA MET A 157 8.36 -2.50 5.46
C MET A 157 9.51 -3.48 5.20
N ASP A 158 10.53 -3.47 6.07
CA ASP A 158 11.63 -4.43 6.05
C ASP A 158 11.95 -4.90 7.48
N ASP A 159 12.44 -6.13 7.62
CA ASP A 159 12.82 -6.67 8.92
C ASP A 159 14.28 -6.33 9.29
N ALA A 160 14.46 -5.59 10.36
CA ALA A 160 15.80 -5.30 10.89
C ALA A 160 16.31 -6.44 11.78
N ILE A 161 15.45 -6.92 12.67
CA ILE A 161 15.73 -7.98 13.64
C ILE A 161 14.49 -8.86 13.78
N ASN A 162 14.66 -10.18 13.64
CA ASN A 162 13.58 -11.12 13.84
C ASN A 162 13.45 -11.54 15.29
N ARG A 163 12.22 -11.80 15.75
CA ARG A 163 11.98 -12.42 17.06
C ARG A 163 12.56 -13.82 17.07
N ARG A 164 13.38 -14.11 18.06
CA ARG A 164 13.91 -15.47 18.27
C ARG A 164 14.34 -15.71 19.71
N ARG A 165 14.30 -16.99 20.11
CA ARG A 165 14.92 -17.40 21.37
C ARG A 165 16.41 -17.65 21.16
N THR A 166 17.21 -17.06 22.07
CA THR A 166 18.67 -17.22 22.10
C THR A 166 19.10 -17.76 23.47
N PRO A 167 20.33 -18.26 23.64
CA PRO A 167 20.85 -18.63 24.94
C PRO A 167 20.87 -17.49 25.96
N ALA A 168 20.96 -16.22 25.49
CA ALA A 168 20.94 -15.04 26.33
C ALA A 168 19.53 -14.54 26.68
N GLY A 169 18.48 -15.14 26.11
CA GLY A 169 17.10 -14.76 26.32
C GLY A 169 16.34 -14.50 25.02
N LEU A 170 15.19 -13.86 25.12
CA LEU A 170 14.37 -13.51 23.98
C LEU A 170 14.90 -12.26 23.27
N GLN A 171 15.23 -12.40 21.99
CA GLN A 171 15.52 -11.27 21.09
C GLN A 171 14.17 -10.75 20.56
N ILE A 172 13.87 -9.48 20.82
CA ILE A 172 12.65 -8.82 20.34
C ILE A 172 12.81 -8.39 18.87
N PRO A 173 11.72 -8.34 18.09
CA PRO A 173 11.75 -7.92 16.69
C PRO A 173 11.94 -6.41 16.56
N VAL A 174 12.59 -6.00 15.47
CA VAL A 174 12.74 -4.61 15.05
C VAL A 174 12.38 -4.50 13.59
N ALA A 175 11.53 -3.52 13.22
CA ALA A 175 11.11 -3.26 11.85
C ALA A 175 11.69 -1.94 11.31
N TYR A 176 11.90 -1.87 10.01
CA TYR A 176 12.05 -0.62 9.25
C TYR A 176 10.72 -0.34 8.55
N LEU A 177 10.16 0.86 8.77
CA LEU A 177 8.99 1.37 8.05
C LEU A 177 9.45 2.56 7.23
N THR A 178 9.39 2.44 5.92
CA THR A 178 9.94 3.41 4.97
C THR A 178 8.83 3.91 4.06
N CYS A 179 8.66 5.23 3.99
CA CYS A 179 7.77 5.91 3.05
C CYS A 179 8.55 6.99 2.28
N ASN A 180 7.91 7.60 1.31
CA ASN A 180 8.44 8.75 0.56
C ASN A 180 7.43 9.89 0.54
N LEU A 181 6.94 10.27 1.71
CA LEU A 181 5.92 11.28 1.92
C LEU A 181 6.52 12.70 1.87
N PRO A 182 5.68 13.74 1.68
CA PRO A 182 6.12 15.12 1.77
C PRO A 182 6.75 15.41 3.13
N ALA A 183 7.88 16.13 3.14
CA ALA A 183 8.53 16.58 4.36
C ALA A 183 7.90 17.89 4.87
N PRO A 184 8.08 18.22 6.18
CA PRO A 184 7.77 19.56 6.70
C PRO A 184 8.49 20.65 5.90
N VAL A 185 7.80 21.76 5.65
CA VAL A 185 8.35 22.86 4.84
C VAL A 185 8.67 24.06 5.70
N ALA A 186 9.91 24.56 5.59
CA ALA A 186 10.31 25.81 6.25
C ALA A 186 9.60 27.01 5.58
N HIS A 187 8.91 27.82 6.38
CA HIS A 187 8.26 29.04 5.93
C HIS A 187 8.72 30.22 6.80
N GLY A 188 9.76 30.91 6.38
CA GLY A 188 10.40 31.96 7.16
C GLY A 188 11.03 31.39 8.44
N THR A 189 10.58 31.88 9.60
CA THR A 189 11.05 31.41 10.93
C THR A 189 10.22 30.25 11.49
N GLN A 190 9.16 29.82 10.80
CA GLN A 190 8.28 28.73 11.22
C GLN A 190 8.45 27.53 10.30
N THR A 191 8.20 26.34 10.83
CA THR A 191 8.13 25.11 10.04
C THR A 191 6.67 24.70 9.96
N ARG A 192 6.12 24.61 8.74
CA ARG A 192 4.80 24.04 8.50
C ARG A 192 4.92 22.52 8.57
N PRO A 193 4.05 21.81 9.31
CA PRO A 193 4.11 20.35 9.39
C PRO A 193 3.92 19.72 8.02
N ALA A 194 4.38 18.48 7.87
CA ALA A 194 4.05 17.66 6.72
C ALA A 194 2.52 17.46 6.66
N LEU A 195 1.95 17.62 5.47
CA LEU A 195 0.54 17.40 5.22
C LEU A 195 0.40 16.22 4.25
N PHE A 196 -0.36 15.23 4.66
CA PHE A 196 -0.56 14.00 3.90
C PHE A 196 -1.85 14.07 3.08
N THR A 197 -1.83 13.55 1.88
CA THR A 197 -3.07 13.20 1.18
C THR A 197 -3.74 12.02 1.88
N HIS A 198 -5.00 11.75 1.58
CA HIS A 198 -5.64 10.56 2.14
C HIS A 198 -4.97 9.25 1.68
N ASP A 199 -4.46 9.22 0.44
CA ASP A 199 -3.67 8.10 -0.07
C ASP A 199 -2.34 7.92 0.67
N ASP A 200 -1.68 9.03 1.05
CA ASP A 200 -0.50 8.97 1.92
C ASP A 200 -0.84 8.36 3.29
N VAL A 201 -1.99 8.72 3.86
CA VAL A 201 -2.46 8.13 5.13
C VAL A 201 -2.72 6.64 4.98
N ILE A 202 -3.38 6.21 3.91
CA ILE A 202 -3.58 4.78 3.60
C ILE A 202 -2.23 4.07 3.50
N THR A 203 -1.25 4.66 2.80
CA THR A 203 0.12 4.10 2.68
C THR A 203 0.77 3.92 4.05
N VAL A 204 0.70 4.91 4.94
CA VAL A 204 1.25 4.81 6.30
C VAL A 204 0.62 3.68 7.10
N PHE A 205 -0.71 3.53 7.03
CA PHE A 205 -1.43 2.45 7.70
C PHE A 205 -1.08 1.07 7.11
N HIS A 206 -0.94 1.00 5.79
CA HIS A 206 -0.54 -0.20 5.06
C HIS A 206 0.84 -0.69 5.52
N GLU A 207 1.87 0.14 5.43
CA GLU A 207 3.22 -0.22 5.85
C GLU A 207 3.30 -0.56 7.33
N PHE A 208 2.51 0.16 8.15
CA PHE A 208 2.41 -0.17 9.57
C PHE A 208 1.76 -1.52 9.81
N GLY A 209 0.81 -1.94 8.96
CA GLY A 209 0.19 -3.26 9.00
C GLY A 209 1.20 -4.40 8.78
N HIS A 210 2.10 -4.27 7.81
CA HIS A 210 3.25 -5.16 7.65
C HIS A 210 4.15 -5.14 8.88
N GLY A 211 4.45 -3.93 9.39
CA GLY A 211 5.22 -3.78 10.61
C GLY A 211 4.60 -4.49 11.81
N LEU A 212 3.29 -4.38 12.01
CA LEU A 212 2.56 -5.07 13.08
C LEU A 212 2.65 -6.59 12.95
N HIS A 213 2.54 -7.12 11.74
CA HIS A 213 2.71 -8.54 11.48
C HIS A 213 4.10 -9.03 11.95
N HIS A 214 5.16 -8.28 11.62
CA HIS A 214 6.52 -8.59 12.06
C HIS A 214 6.69 -8.38 13.57
N MET A 215 6.26 -7.26 14.10
CA MET A 215 6.54 -6.82 15.47
C MET A 215 5.72 -7.53 16.55
N LEU A 216 4.47 -7.94 16.25
CA LEU A 216 3.60 -8.59 17.22
C LEU A 216 3.61 -10.11 17.12
N THR A 217 4.48 -10.69 16.29
CA THR A 217 4.67 -12.15 16.21
C THR A 217 5.03 -12.72 17.57
N GLN A 218 4.54 -13.92 17.87
CA GLN A 218 4.93 -14.69 19.05
C GLN A 218 5.80 -15.91 18.70
N VAL A 219 6.07 -16.11 17.41
CA VAL A 219 6.96 -17.18 16.93
C VAL A 219 8.39 -16.82 17.27
N GLU A 220 9.12 -17.76 17.89
CA GLU A 220 10.48 -17.54 18.41
C GLU A 220 11.56 -18.27 17.58
N VAL A 221 11.21 -18.71 16.38
CA VAL A 221 12.12 -19.35 15.41
C VAL A 221 12.33 -18.37 14.24
N SER A 222 13.52 -17.82 14.12
CA SER A 222 13.85 -16.70 13.23
C SER A 222 13.36 -16.88 11.78
N GLY A 223 13.56 -18.05 11.17
CA GLY A 223 13.22 -18.29 9.75
C GLY A 223 11.73 -18.45 9.45
N VAL A 224 10.85 -18.35 10.47
CA VAL A 224 9.38 -18.41 10.34
C VAL A 224 8.71 -17.42 11.30
N SER A 225 9.43 -16.38 11.69
CA SER A 225 8.98 -15.36 12.64
C SER A 225 8.65 -14.06 11.93
N GLY A 226 7.53 -13.45 12.29
CA GLY A 226 7.08 -12.20 11.68
C GLY A 226 6.67 -12.41 10.23
N ILE A 227 7.29 -11.66 9.31
CA ILE A 227 7.03 -11.77 7.87
C ILE A 227 7.78 -12.93 7.20
N GLU A 228 8.72 -13.56 7.91
CA GLU A 228 9.50 -14.66 7.36
C GLU A 228 8.67 -15.94 7.21
N GLY A 229 8.78 -16.57 6.05
CA GLY A 229 8.10 -17.83 5.75
C GLY A 229 6.60 -17.73 5.51
N VAL A 230 6.06 -16.50 5.42
CA VAL A 230 4.67 -16.26 5.02
C VAL A 230 4.52 -16.44 3.51
N GLU A 231 3.45 -17.07 3.09
CA GLU A 231 3.12 -17.20 1.69
C GLU A 231 2.93 -15.81 1.05
N TRP A 232 3.63 -15.58 -0.07
CA TRP A 232 3.68 -14.25 -0.72
C TRP A 232 2.32 -13.70 -1.16
N ASP A 233 1.35 -14.55 -1.45
CA ASP A 233 -0.02 -14.17 -1.80
C ASP A 233 -0.94 -13.93 -0.57
N ALA A 234 -0.40 -14.11 0.64
CA ALA A 234 -1.06 -13.76 1.91
C ALA A 234 -0.40 -12.58 2.63
N ILE A 235 0.77 -12.11 2.16
CA ILE A 235 1.57 -11.10 2.88
C ILE A 235 0.86 -9.75 3.06
N GLU A 236 -0.04 -9.40 2.15
CA GLU A 236 -0.79 -8.13 2.16
C GLU A 236 -2.02 -8.15 3.10
N LEU A 237 -2.35 -9.28 3.72
CA LEU A 237 -3.54 -9.36 4.57
C LEU A 237 -3.47 -8.42 5.77
N PRO A 238 -2.37 -8.33 6.54
CA PRO A 238 -2.27 -7.40 7.66
C PRO A 238 -2.20 -5.93 7.23
N SER A 239 -1.52 -5.62 6.12
CA SER A 239 -1.40 -4.27 5.60
C SER A 239 -2.75 -3.74 5.11
N GLN A 240 -3.45 -4.48 4.25
CA GLN A 240 -4.77 -4.13 3.75
C GLN A 240 -5.84 -4.13 4.85
N PHE A 241 -5.69 -4.93 5.90
CA PHE A 241 -6.56 -4.85 7.06
C PHE A 241 -6.47 -3.47 7.73
N MET A 242 -5.27 -2.94 7.91
CA MET A 242 -5.07 -1.64 8.53
C MET A 242 -5.61 -0.47 7.69
N GLU A 243 -5.62 -0.57 6.37
CA GLU A 243 -6.19 0.45 5.47
C GLU A 243 -7.67 0.74 5.77
N ASN A 244 -8.43 -0.24 6.24
CA ASN A 244 -9.85 -0.05 6.55
C ASN A 244 -10.10 1.06 7.58
N PHE A 245 -9.21 1.22 8.55
CA PHE A 245 -9.32 2.25 9.58
C PHE A 245 -9.18 3.69 9.05
N CYS A 246 -8.58 3.86 7.86
CA CYS A 246 -8.50 5.16 7.19
C CYS A 246 -9.85 5.65 6.64
N TRP A 247 -10.88 4.81 6.67
CA TRP A 247 -12.22 5.12 6.17
C TRP A 247 -13.28 5.16 7.28
N GLU A 248 -12.91 4.83 8.52
CA GLU A 248 -13.84 4.80 9.64
C GLU A 248 -13.97 6.18 10.29
N TRP A 249 -15.20 6.69 10.43
CA TRP A 249 -15.44 8.00 11.01
C TRP A 249 -14.85 8.14 12.41
N ASP A 250 -15.06 7.16 13.27
CA ASP A 250 -14.57 7.16 14.65
C ASP A 250 -13.04 7.24 14.75
N VAL A 251 -12.33 6.83 13.70
CA VAL A 251 -10.88 6.98 13.59
C VAL A 251 -10.52 8.36 13.06
N LEU A 252 -11.15 8.78 11.96
CA LEU A 252 -10.87 10.06 11.28
C LEU A 252 -11.16 11.27 12.17
N GLU A 253 -12.22 11.24 12.96
CA GLU A 253 -12.56 12.30 13.91
C GLU A 253 -11.41 12.61 14.89
N HIS A 254 -10.64 11.61 15.26
CA HIS A 254 -9.51 11.75 16.18
C HIS A 254 -8.14 11.91 15.48
N MET A 255 -8.06 11.53 14.22
CA MET A 255 -6.83 11.52 13.44
C MET A 255 -6.67 12.79 12.58
N THR A 256 -7.67 13.67 12.56
CA THR A 256 -7.68 14.85 11.72
C THR A 256 -7.68 16.14 12.54
N ALA A 257 -7.03 17.16 12.00
CA ALA A 257 -7.15 18.54 12.48
C ALA A 257 -6.69 19.48 11.36
N HIS A 258 -7.49 20.49 11.02
CA HIS A 258 -7.06 21.48 10.03
C HIS A 258 -5.78 22.17 10.49
N VAL A 259 -4.80 22.24 9.61
CA VAL A 259 -3.43 22.70 9.94
C VAL A 259 -3.36 24.11 10.51
N ASP A 260 -4.26 25.01 10.11
CA ASP A 260 -4.29 26.40 10.55
C ASP A 260 -5.29 26.67 11.69
N THR A 261 -6.44 25.96 11.72
CA THR A 261 -7.51 26.22 12.70
C THR A 261 -7.59 25.19 13.82
N GLY A 262 -7.03 23.98 13.62
CA GLY A 262 -7.14 22.87 14.55
C GLY A 262 -8.50 22.16 14.55
N GLU A 263 -9.46 22.60 13.73
CA GLU A 263 -10.77 21.98 13.63
C GLU A 263 -10.69 20.59 13.00
N PRO A 264 -11.47 19.59 13.49
CA PRO A 264 -11.50 18.27 12.90
C PRO A 264 -12.07 18.27 11.49
N LEU A 265 -11.88 17.17 10.75
CA LEU A 265 -12.47 16.97 9.42
C LEU A 265 -13.99 17.14 9.48
N PRO A 266 -14.59 18.04 8.68
CA PRO A 266 -16.05 18.20 8.65
C PRO A 266 -16.75 16.94 8.15
N ARG A 267 -17.87 16.57 8.77
CA ARG A 267 -18.66 15.40 8.37
C ARG A 267 -19.07 15.44 6.89
N GLU A 268 -19.42 16.62 6.40
CA GLU A 268 -19.76 16.81 4.97
C GLU A 268 -18.60 16.43 4.04
N LEU A 269 -17.37 16.79 4.42
CA LEU A 269 -16.18 16.45 3.63
C LEU A 269 -15.88 14.96 3.69
N TYR A 270 -16.04 14.35 4.86
CA TYR A 270 -15.96 12.88 5.00
C TYR A 270 -16.99 12.16 4.12
N ASP A 271 -18.24 12.61 4.11
CA ASP A 271 -19.30 12.00 3.30
C ASP A 271 -18.96 12.07 1.80
N LYS A 272 -18.32 13.14 1.33
CA LYS A 272 -17.78 13.28 -0.04
C LYS A 272 -16.61 12.30 -0.30
N MET A 273 -15.70 12.13 0.65
CA MET A 273 -14.61 11.15 0.56
C MET A 273 -15.18 9.73 0.39
N ILE A 274 -16.14 9.35 1.22
CA ILE A 274 -16.80 8.03 1.15
C ILE A 274 -17.53 7.84 -0.18
N ALA A 275 -18.20 8.87 -0.69
CA ALA A 275 -18.87 8.80 -1.99
C ALA A 275 -17.87 8.59 -3.15
N ALA A 276 -16.67 9.15 -3.04
CA ALA A 276 -15.60 9.01 -4.03
C ALA A 276 -14.76 7.73 -3.90
N LYS A 277 -14.86 7.01 -2.77
CA LYS A 277 -14.01 5.84 -2.44
C LYS A 277 -13.88 4.80 -3.57
N ASN A 278 -14.96 4.53 -4.26
CA ASN A 278 -15.00 3.53 -5.33
C ASN A 278 -15.04 4.15 -6.75
N PHE A 279 -14.66 5.43 -6.86
CA PHE A 279 -14.62 6.11 -8.14
C PHE A 279 -13.65 5.42 -9.09
N GLN A 280 -14.13 5.06 -10.29
CA GLN A 280 -13.37 4.35 -11.32
C GLN A 280 -12.68 3.05 -10.85
N SER A 281 -13.22 2.39 -9.83
CA SER A 281 -12.66 1.12 -9.33
C SER A 281 -12.66 0.00 -10.38
N GLY A 282 -13.55 0.05 -11.37
CA GLY A 282 -13.55 -0.87 -12.52
C GLY A 282 -12.29 -0.73 -13.36
N LEU A 283 -11.91 0.49 -13.73
CA LEU A 283 -10.67 0.77 -14.47
C LEU A 283 -9.43 0.36 -13.67
N ALA A 284 -9.38 0.72 -12.38
CA ALA A 284 -8.27 0.37 -11.52
C ALA A 284 -8.10 -1.16 -11.41
N THR A 285 -9.20 -1.89 -11.22
CA THR A 285 -9.18 -3.37 -11.16
C THR A 285 -8.69 -3.97 -12.47
N MET A 286 -9.19 -3.51 -13.63
CA MET A 286 -8.75 -4.03 -14.93
C MET A 286 -7.25 -3.78 -15.16
N ARG A 287 -6.72 -2.65 -14.70
CA ARG A 287 -5.28 -2.36 -14.79
C ARG A 287 -4.43 -3.36 -14.00
N GLN A 288 -4.85 -3.72 -12.79
CA GLN A 288 -4.16 -4.73 -11.98
C GLN A 288 -4.24 -6.12 -12.61
N LEU A 289 -5.40 -6.46 -13.17
CA LEU A 289 -5.60 -7.75 -13.85
C LEU A 289 -4.77 -7.87 -15.14
N GLU A 290 -4.58 -6.78 -15.87
CA GLU A 290 -3.67 -6.71 -17.02
C GLU A 290 -2.25 -7.11 -16.64
N PHE A 291 -1.70 -6.52 -15.58
CA PHE A 291 -0.37 -6.88 -15.07
C PHE A 291 -0.27 -8.35 -14.66
N GLY A 292 -1.23 -8.81 -13.85
CA GLY A 292 -1.20 -10.19 -13.35
C GLY A 292 -1.36 -11.24 -14.45
N LEU A 293 -2.28 -11.01 -15.40
CA LEU A 293 -2.49 -11.90 -16.54
C LEU A 293 -1.27 -11.91 -17.46
N PHE A 294 -0.74 -10.73 -17.80
CA PHE A 294 0.42 -10.63 -18.66
C PHE A 294 1.64 -11.34 -18.06
N ASP A 295 1.95 -11.09 -16.79
CA ASP A 295 3.07 -11.73 -16.11
C ASP A 295 2.93 -13.26 -16.10
N MET A 296 1.76 -13.76 -15.72
CA MET A 296 1.50 -15.20 -15.70
C MET A 296 1.60 -15.83 -17.10
N LEU A 297 1.06 -15.19 -18.13
CA LEU A 297 1.05 -15.72 -19.50
C LEU A 297 2.47 -15.72 -20.11
N VAL A 298 3.24 -14.64 -19.93
CA VAL A 298 4.62 -14.57 -20.41
C VAL A 298 5.51 -15.62 -19.76
N HIS A 299 5.26 -15.94 -18.49
CA HIS A 299 6.11 -16.89 -17.75
C HIS A 299 5.62 -18.34 -17.83
N SER A 300 4.42 -18.61 -18.35
CA SER A 300 3.87 -19.97 -18.49
C SER A 300 3.65 -20.42 -19.94
N GLU A 301 3.23 -19.51 -20.83
CA GLU A 301 2.74 -19.88 -22.18
C GLU A 301 3.62 -19.32 -23.31
N TYR A 302 4.55 -18.39 -23.03
CA TYR A 302 5.54 -17.88 -24.00
C TYR A 302 6.86 -18.63 -23.87
N VAL A 303 7.39 -19.10 -25.01
CA VAL A 303 8.71 -19.75 -25.11
C VAL A 303 9.59 -18.97 -26.09
N PRO A 304 10.72 -18.40 -25.64
CA PRO A 304 11.68 -17.74 -26.52
C PRO A 304 12.17 -18.70 -27.63
N GLY A 305 12.16 -18.25 -28.88
CA GLY A 305 12.56 -19.07 -30.03
C GLY A 305 11.43 -19.94 -30.61
N GLY A 306 10.23 -19.90 -30.08
CA GLY A 306 9.04 -20.60 -30.58
C GLY A 306 8.65 -21.84 -29.78
N GLY A 307 7.47 -22.39 -30.08
CA GLY A 307 6.92 -23.58 -29.40
C GLY A 307 5.98 -23.28 -28.23
N GLY A 308 5.82 -21.99 -27.83
CA GLY A 308 4.81 -21.54 -26.88
C GLY A 308 3.51 -21.16 -27.59
N ARG A 309 2.48 -20.85 -26.77
CA ARG A 309 1.18 -20.37 -27.29
C ARG A 309 1.29 -18.99 -27.95
N TYR A 310 2.11 -18.11 -27.44
CA TYR A 310 2.31 -16.74 -27.93
C TYR A 310 3.61 -16.61 -28.72
N ALA A 311 3.52 -15.92 -29.88
CA ALA A 311 4.69 -15.69 -30.75
C ALA A 311 5.66 -14.63 -30.19
N SER A 312 5.17 -13.73 -29.34
CA SER A 312 5.94 -12.69 -28.68
C SER A 312 5.32 -12.32 -27.33
N PRO A 313 6.03 -11.64 -26.43
CA PRO A 313 5.44 -11.04 -25.22
C PRO A 313 4.29 -10.08 -25.58
N GLN A 314 4.43 -9.30 -26.67
CA GLN A 314 3.35 -8.41 -27.12
C GLN A 314 2.06 -9.17 -27.45
N ALA A 315 2.18 -10.31 -28.11
CA ALA A 315 1.00 -11.16 -28.42
C ALA A 315 0.33 -11.76 -27.16
N ALA A 316 0.99 -11.76 -26.02
CA ALA A 316 0.41 -12.17 -24.75
C ALA A 316 -0.29 -11.00 -24.02
N LEU A 317 0.06 -9.76 -24.38
CA LEU A 317 -0.55 -8.53 -23.88
C LEU A 317 -1.83 -8.18 -24.67
N ASP A 318 -1.81 -8.40 -26.00
CA ASP A 318 -2.94 -8.18 -26.92
C ASP A 318 -4.08 -9.22 -26.68
#